data_edeba6931116db1b9df5b6ef5311d3fb
#
_entry.id   edeba6931116db1b9df5b6ef5311d3fb
#
_cell.length_a   1.000
_cell.length_b   1.000
_cell.length_c   1.000
_cell.angle_alpha   90.00
_cell.angle_beta   90.00
_cell.angle_gamma   90.00
#
_symmetry.space_group_name_H-M   'P 1'
#
loop_
_entity.id
_entity.type
_entity.pdbx_description
1 polymer ?
#
loop_
_entity_poly.entity_id
_entity_poly.type
_entity_poly.pdbx_seq_one_letter_code
_entity_poly.pdbx_strand_id
1 'polypeptide(L)'
;MKSAGHGTLTDINLLLRAGECVSVSGSENSGRKLLAEMFDGKGVFVSGEAWVCGQKITDFHPQKLERSGVFYLGNDPAFMDCMDLAENFFLMRRSSHNKILLNNRAVHLRTAQVLRDFAMRYDVTSPTSRLHHLDRLLLSIVRAVDQGAQLIVLDDMTKGLNVPQIHSLLALLGLVKERGVALLIADNWSNWFEPLSDCILLCQDGCIERKIYDQTSPRSRALLQKWTQDAKPEAKTDTAKPKAETITITLEYAGVTMPLRFEAGTAVLLSSYDEQVLHGCWQLLTQEKSRCTLQIGEKTLPFRGLADLRRHRIAVWDGTAEPPALQENLTLQENILLPSMQRISRCGFFERAAKRVFSDREFWRSRLPGETEPDSVKTARVLADRWLFFHPRVLFIYNVFSSSDYTVRRILQQFVQDLCARGTTVVLLETADHSCRSFVNAEISL
;
A
#
# COMPACT_ATOMS: atom_id res chain seq x y z
N MET A 1 -13.88 3.56 22.51
CA MET A 1 -13.60 2.22 21.91
C MET A 1 -12.13 1.90 22.07
N LYS A 2 -11.76 0.68 22.38
CA LYS A 2 -10.35 0.26 22.49
C LYS A 2 -10.12 -0.93 21.55
N SER A 3 -9.09 -0.86 20.73
CA SER A 3 -8.58 -2.01 20.01
C SER A 3 -7.55 -2.75 20.87
N ALA A 4 -7.42 -4.05 20.67
CA ALA A 4 -6.54 -4.92 21.47
C ALA A 4 -5.04 -4.64 21.27
N GLY A 5 -4.67 -3.65 20.46
CA GLY A 5 -3.29 -3.38 20.15
C GLY A 5 -2.87 -1.92 20.22
N HIS A 6 -3.56 -1.02 19.54
CA HIS A 6 -3.01 0.34 19.37
C HIS A 6 -4.13 1.37 19.12
N GLY A 7 -4.51 2.13 20.13
CA GLY A 7 -5.34 3.30 20.01
C GLY A 7 -6.77 3.17 20.55
N THR A 8 -7.41 4.29 20.71
CA THR A 8 -8.79 4.39 21.23
C THR A 8 -9.57 5.32 20.32
N LEU A 9 -10.76 4.91 19.87
CA LEU A 9 -11.71 5.81 19.21
C LEU A 9 -12.61 6.45 20.26
N THR A 10 -12.76 7.76 20.17
CA THR A 10 -13.60 8.54 21.10
C THR A 10 -14.51 9.45 20.30
N ASP A 11 -15.72 9.64 20.81
CA ASP A 11 -16.74 10.54 20.22
C ASP A 11 -17.01 10.33 18.71
N ILE A 12 -17.12 9.07 18.31
CA ILE A 12 -17.44 8.74 16.92
C ILE A 12 -18.95 8.82 16.71
N ASN A 13 -19.38 9.84 15.99
CA ASN A 13 -20.76 10.05 15.57
C ASN A 13 -20.86 9.90 14.05
N LEU A 14 -21.41 8.77 13.59
CA LEU A 14 -21.49 8.41 12.17
C LEU A 14 -22.90 8.01 11.82
N LEU A 15 -23.41 8.54 10.72
CA LEU A 15 -24.69 8.17 10.12
C LEU A 15 -24.47 7.94 8.62
N LEU A 16 -24.89 6.77 8.14
CA LEU A 16 -24.93 6.44 6.72
C LEU A 16 -26.36 6.11 6.31
N ARG A 17 -26.79 6.62 5.18
CA ARG A 17 -28.06 6.30 4.55
C ARG A 17 -27.88 5.23 3.48
N ALA A 18 -28.96 4.55 3.14
CA ALA A 18 -28.93 3.60 2.03
C ALA A 18 -28.44 4.30 0.74
N GLY A 19 -27.49 3.68 0.05
CA GLY A 19 -26.84 4.24 -1.13
C GLY A 19 -25.91 5.43 -0.87
N GLU A 20 -25.56 5.73 0.37
CA GLU A 20 -24.60 6.78 0.72
C GLU A 20 -23.18 6.18 0.79
N CYS A 21 -22.22 6.90 0.24
CA CYS A 21 -20.80 6.57 0.31
C CYS A 21 -20.08 7.56 1.23
N VAL A 22 -19.48 7.05 2.28
CA VAL A 22 -18.69 7.84 3.22
C VAL A 22 -17.25 7.37 3.19
N SER A 23 -16.33 8.25 2.85
CA SER A 23 -14.90 7.99 2.90
C SER A 23 -14.30 8.51 4.19
N VAL A 24 -13.45 7.69 4.81
CA VAL A 24 -12.71 8.04 6.02
C VAL A 24 -11.25 8.23 5.65
N SER A 25 -10.74 9.42 5.89
CA SER A 25 -9.36 9.79 5.60
C SER A 25 -8.61 10.13 6.89
N GLY A 26 -7.35 9.77 6.91
CA GLY A 26 -6.44 10.04 8.03
C GLY A 26 -5.16 9.23 7.90
N SER A 27 -4.14 9.60 8.69
CA SER A 27 -2.90 8.83 8.79
C SER A 27 -3.15 7.46 9.45
N GLU A 28 -2.18 6.58 9.45
CA GLU A 28 -2.28 5.23 10.04
C GLU A 28 -2.70 5.27 11.52
N ASN A 29 -2.26 6.29 12.27
CA ASN A 29 -2.61 6.48 13.68
C ASN A 29 -3.84 7.37 13.93
N SER A 30 -4.47 7.87 12.89
CA SER A 30 -5.64 8.75 13.04
C SER A 30 -6.85 8.09 13.65
N GLY A 31 -6.90 6.76 13.70
CA GLY A 31 -8.09 5.99 14.08
C GLY A 31 -8.89 5.48 12.86
N ARG A 32 -8.54 5.89 11.63
CA ARG A 32 -9.20 5.44 10.41
C ARG A 32 -9.29 3.92 10.32
N LYS A 33 -8.14 3.25 10.45
CA LYS A 33 -8.05 1.78 10.41
C LYS A 33 -8.81 1.13 11.56
N LEU A 34 -8.72 1.67 12.76
CA LEU A 34 -9.46 1.19 13.93
C LEU A 34 -10.97 1.24 13.71
N LEU A 35 -11.46 2.28 13.01
CA LEU A 35 -12.89 2.41 12.69
C LEU A 35 -13.34 1.28 11.75
N ALA A 36 -12.54 0.93 10.73
CA ALA A 36 -12.84 -0.19 9.84
C ALA A 36 -12.71 -1.55 10.55
N GLU A 37 -11.63 -1.77 11.29
CA GLU A 37 -11.34 -3.02 12.00
C GLU A 37 -12.36 -3.37 13.09
N MET A 38 -13.13 -2.40 13.57
CA MET A 38 -14.27 -2.68 14.44
C MET A 38 -15.27 -3.63 13.79
N PHE A 39 -15.51 -3.45 12.50
CA PHE A 39 -16.44 -4.28 11.74
C PHE A 39 -15.84 -5.64 11.36
N ASP A 40 -14.53 -5.84 11.54
CA ASP A 40 -13.83 -7.13 11.45
C ASP A 40 -13.81 -7.89 12.81
N GLY A 41 -14.45 -7.33 13.83
CA GLY A 41 -14.49 -7.95 15.16
C GLY A 41 -13.20 -7.84 15.98
N LYS A 42 -12.21 -7.11 15.51
CA LYS A 42 -10.93 -6.89 16.21
C LYS A 42 -11.02 -5.81 17.29
N GLY A 43 -12.07 -4.98 17.23
CA GLY A 43 -12.28 -3.89 18.17
C GLY A 43 -13.12 -4.29 19.38
N VAL A 44 -12.89 -3.64 20.53
CA VAL A 44 -13.74 -3.75 21.73
C VAL A 44 -14.63 -2.51 21.81
N PHE A 45 -15.94 -2.71 21.71
CA PHE A 45 -16.92 -1.67 21.90
C PHE A 45 -17.11 -1.40 23.41
N VAL A 46 -16.64 -0.25 23.88
CA VAL A 46 -16.64 0.08 25.31
C VAL A 46 -17.92 0.80 25.72
N SER A 47 -18.39 1.76 24.93
CA SER A 47 -19.58 2.57 25.21
C SER A 47 -20.16 3.20 23.96
N GLY A 48 -21.43 3.58 23.98
CA GLY A 48 -22.16 4.16 22.87
C GLY A 48 -23.23 3.23 22.35
N GLU A 49 -23.78 3.55 21.18
CA GLU A 49 -24.81 2.76 20.51
C GLU A 49 -24.53 2.67 19.01
N ALA A 50 -24.79 1.52 18.46
CA ALA A 50 -24.75 1.28 17.01
C ALA A 50 -26.08 0.67 16.55
N TRP A 51 -26.57 1.13 15.41
CA TRP A 51 -27.84 0.71 14.84
C TRP A 51 -27.67 0.45 13.36
N VAL A 52 -28.23 -0.65 12.85
CA VAL A 52 -28.27 -0.97 11.42
C VAL A 52 -29.71 -1.32 11.07
N CYS A 53 -30.28 -0.61 10.09
CA CYS A 53 -31.67 -0.81 9.64
C CYS A 53 -32.69 -0.85 10.80
N GLY A 54 -32.51 0.00 11.81
CA GLY A 54 -33.37 0.08 13.00
C GLY A 54 -33.13 -1.00 14.06
N GLN A 55 -32.17 -1.90 13.86
CA GLN A 55 -31.78 -2.92 14.82
C GLN A 55 -30.52 -2.48 15.59
N LYS A 56 -30.57 -2.55 16.93
CA LYS A 56 -29.41 -2.22 17.76
C LYS A 56 -28.37 -3.33 17.68
N ILE A 57 -27.14 -2.95 17.36
CA ILE A 57 -25.98 -3.84 17.33
C ILE A 57 -25.33 -3.83 18.72
N THR A 58 -25.33 -4.97 19.38
CA THR A 58 -24.73 -5.14 20.72
C THR A 58 -23.41 -5.92 20.67
N ASP A 59 -23.11 -6.54 19.54
CA ASP A 59 -21.95 -7.39 19.37
C ASP A 59 -21.40 -7.22 17.96
N PHE A 60 -20.14 -6.79 17.89
CA PHE A 60 -19.41 -6.55 16.64
C PHE A 60 -18.69 -7.80 16.09
N HIS A 61 -19.10 -8.99 16.52
CA HIS A 61 -18.57 -10.21 15.94
C HIS A 61 -18.96 -10.32 14.45
N PRO A 62 -18.02 -10.61 13.52
CA PRO A 62 -18.26 -10.58 12.07
C PRO A 62 -19.53 -11.33 11.62
N GLN A 63 -19.72 -12.55 12.11
CA GLN A 63 -20.91 -13.35 11.77
C GLN A 63 -22.24 -12.71 12.21
N LYS A 64 -22.25 -11.90 13.28
CA LYS A 64 -23.46 -11.20 13.73
C LYS A 64 -23.69 -9.94 12.93
N LEU A 65 -22.62 -9.23 12.59
CA LEU A 65 -22.67 -8.06 11.71
C LEU A 65 -23.20 -8.42 10.33
N GLU A 66 -22.67 -9.48 9.72
CA GLU A 66 -23.18 -9.97 8.44
C GLU A 66 -24.68 -10.36 8.53
N ARG A 67 -25.17 -10.88 9.66
CA ARG A 67 -26.60 -11.15 9.88
C ARG A 67 -27.45 -9.88 9.83
N SER A 68 -26.89 -8.80 10.21
CA SER A 68 -27.53 -7.48 10.15
C SER A 68 -27.28 -6.78 8.82
N GLY A 69 -26.66 -7.45 7.85
CA GLY A 69 -26.34 -6.90 6.53
C GLY A 69 -25.09 -6.01 6.49
N VAL A 70 -24.19 -6.11 7.48
CA VAL A 70 -22.93 -5.37 7.50
C VAL A 70 -21.79 -6.30 7.13
N PHE A 71 -21.06 -5.97 6.07
CA PHE A 71 -19.93 -6.76 5.57
C PHE A 71 -18.66 -5.95 5.65
N TYR A 72 -17.63 -6.52 6.26
CA TYR A 72 -16.27 -5.98 6.22
C TYR A 72 -15.47 -6.68 5.13
N LEU A 73 -14.81 -5.90 4.29
CA LEU A 73 -13.93 -6.38 3.23
C LEU A 73 -12.59 -5.66 3.35
N GLY A 74 -11.55 -6.44 3.68
CA GLY A 74 -10.16 -5.96 3.65
C GLY A 74 -9.51 -6.18 2.29
N ASN A 75 -8.29 -5.70 2.15
CA ASN A 75 -7.52 -5.79 0.90
C ASN A 75 -7.16 -7.23 0.49
N ASP A 76 -7.22 -8.21 1.39
CA ASP A 76 -6.98 -9.62 1.09
C ASP A 76 -8.25 -10.45 1.32
N PRO A 77 -9.15 -10.51 0.32
CA PRO A 77 -10.40 -11.23 0.47
C PRO A 77 -10.19 -12.74 0.48
N ALA A 78 -10.78 -13.39 1.47
CA ALA A 78 -10.69 -14.83 1.64
C ALA A 78 -11.45 -15.58 0.53
N PHE A 79 -10.71 -16.32 -0.28
CA PHE A 79 -11.21 -17.34 -1.21
C PHE A 79 -10.51 -18.66 -0.94
N MET A 80 -11.24 -19.75 -1.04
CA MET A 80 -10.67 -21.10 -0.95
C MET A 80 -10.14 -21.52 -2.31
N ASP A 81 -8.83 -21.52 -2.48
CA ASP A 81 -8.15 -21.76 -3.77
C ASP A 81 -8.43 -23.15 -4.37
N CYS A 82 -8.80 -24.13 -3.54
CA CYS A 82 -9.17 -25.48 -3.97
C CYS A 82 -10.61 -25.60 -4.50
N MET A 83 -11.42 -24.54 -4.38
CA MET A 83 -12.82 -24.50 -4.81
C MET A 83 -12.98 -23.68 -6.07
N ASP A 84 -14.04 -23.97 -6.85
CA ASP A 84 -14.42 -23.13 -7.97
C ASP A 84 -15.08 -21.82 -7.49
N LEU A 85 -15.29 -20.90 -8.42
CA LEU A 85 -15.85 -19.58 -8.11
C LEU A 85 -17.28 -19.69 -7.56
N ALA A 86 -18.11 -20.56 -8.12
CA ALA A 86 -19.48 -20.73 -7.68
C ALA A 86 -19.57 -21.34 -6.28
N GLU A 87 -18.71 -22.30 -5.99
CA GLU A 87 -18.62 -22.89 -4.66
C GLU A 87 -18.20 -21.84 -3.61
N ASN A 88 -17.22 -20.99 -3.92
CA ASN A 88 -16.81 -19.88 -3.06
C ASN A 88 -17.93 -18.86 -2.80
N PHE A 89 -18.76 -18.56 -3.78
CA PHE A 89 -19.95 -17.71 -3.60
C PHE A 89 -20.98 -18.34 -2.70
N PHE A 90 -21.16 -19.65 -2.81
CA PHE A 90 -22.19 -20.38 -2.09
C PHE A 90 -21.79 -20.73 -0.66
N LEU A 91 -20.52 -21.10 -0.44
CA LEU A 91 -20.00 -21.53 0.87
C LEU A 91 -20.27 -20.51 1.98
N MET A 92 -20.12 -19.23 1.66
CA MET A 92 -20.36 -18.13 2.59
C MET A 92 -21.83 -17.72 2.66
N ARG A 93 -22.71 -18.33 1.86
CA ARG A 93 -24.13 -18.00 1.82
C ARG A 93 -24.88 -18.65 2.96
N ARG A 94 -25.63 -17.87 3.70
CA ARG A 94 -26.52 -18.39 4.73
C ARG A 94 -27.72 -19.08 4.09
N SER A 95 -27.80 -20.37 4.30
CA SER A 95 -29.01 -21.10 4.01
C SER A 95 -29.95 -21.01 5.23
N SER A 96 -31.13 -20.46 5.07
CA SER A 96 -32.19 -20.51 6.07
C SER A 96 -32.84 -21.88 6.17
N HIS A 97 -32.48 -22.80 5.29
CA HIS A 97 -33.02 -24.16 5.22
C HIS A 97 -31.88 -25.18 5.23
N ASN A 98 -31.94 -26.14 6.10
CA ASN A 98 -31.06 -27.32 6.19
C ASN A 98 -31.10 -28.19 4.93
N LYS A 99 -30.65 -27.69 3.79
CA LYS A 99 -30.50 -28.51 2.58
C LYS A 99 -29.14 -29.19 2.63
N ILE A 100 -29.16 -30.45 2.99
CA ILE A 100 -27.99 -31.34 3.10
C ILE A 100 -27.36 -31.63 1.73
N LEU A 101 -28.07 -31.40 0.63
CA LEU A 101 -27.61 -31.67 -0.73
C LEU A 101 -27.55 -30.36 -1.54
N LEU A 102 -26.34 -29.97 -1.91
CA LEU A 102 -26.08 -28.88 -2.84
C LEU A 102 -26.27 -29.37 -4.29
N ASN A 103 -27.13 -28.70 -5.04
CA ASN A 103 -27.20 -28.91 -6.47
C ASN A 103 -26.18 -28.00 -7.17
N ASN A 104 -25.00 -28.53 -7.49
CA ASN A 104 -23.89 -27.78 -8.10
C ASN A 104 -24.35 -27.01 -9.35
N ARG A 105 -25.20 -27.62 -10.18
CA ARG A 105 -25.73 -26.94 -11.39
C ARG A 105 -26.54 -25.70 -11.03
N ALA A 106 -27.36 -25.74 -9.98
CA ALA A 106 -28.14 -24.59 -9.55
C ALA A 106 -27.24 -23.50 -8.94
N VAL A 107 -26.17 -23.88 -8.25
CA VAL A 107 -25.17 -22.94 -7.70
C VAL A 107 -24.43 -22.24 -8.83
N HIS A 108 -23.93 -22.97 -9.83
CA HIS A 108 -23.26 -22.39 -11.00
C HIS A 108 -24.18 -21.44 -11.77
N LEU A 109 -25.43 -21.84 -12.03
CA LEU A 109 -26.39 -20.99 -12.75
C LEU A 109 -26.70 -19.70 -11.98
N ARG A 110 -26.88 -19.80 -10.66
CA ARG A 110 -27.15 -18.62 -9.82
C ARG A 110 -25.95 -17.67 -9.79
N THR A 111 -24.74 -18.19 -9.57
CA THR A 111 -23.53 -17.36 -9.57
C THR A 111 -23.32 -16.69 -10.93
N ALA A 112 -23.50 -17.42 -12.03
CA ALA A 112 -23.41 -16.87 -13.37
C ALA A 112 -24.45 -15.77 -13.63
N GLN A 113 -25.65 -15.86 -13.03
CA GLN A 113 -26.66 -14.82 -13.11
C GLN A 113 -26.24 -13.58 -12.33
N VAL A 114 -25.76 -13.73 -11.09
CA VAL A 114 -25.29 -12.64 -10.25
C VAL A 114 -24.16 -11.88 -10.95
N LEU A 115 -23.17 -12.60 -11.50
CA LEU A 115 -22.05 -11.96 -12.21
C LEU A 115 -22.54 -11.19 -13.45
N ARG A 116 -23.51 -11.71 -14.20
CA ARG A 116 -24.11 -10.98 -15.34
C ARG A 116 -24.84 -9.70 -14.91
N ASP A 117 -25.50 -9.71 -13.75
CA ASP A 117 -26.18 -8.53 -13.21
C ASP A 117 -25.21 -7.38 -12.88
N PHE A 118 -23.92 -7.70 -12.71
CA PHE A 118 -22.82 -6.73 -12.55
C PHE A 118 -21.95 -6.57 -13.81
N ALA A 119 -22.44 -7.04 -14.97
CA ALA A 119 -21.72 -7.03 -16.25
C ALA A 119 -20.34 -7.74 -16.21
N MET A 120 -20.15 -8.67 -15.29
CA MET A 120 -18.90 -9.43 -15.12
C MET A 120 -18.95 -10.74 -15.91
N ARG A 121 -17.82 -11.08 -16.53
CA ARG A 121 -17.66 -12.33 -17.32
C ARG A 121 -16.55 -13.18 -16.74
N TYR A 122 -16.91 -14.03 -15.80
CA TYR A 122 -16.00 -15.04 -15.24
C TYR A 122 -16.55 -16.44 -15.50
N ASP A 123 -15.65 -17.38 -15.71
CA ASP A 123 -16.01 -18.80 -15.72
C ASP A 123 -16.23 -19.27 -14.28
N VAL A 124 -17.48 -19.52 -13.94
CA VAL A 124 -17.91 -19.90 -12.57
C VAL A 124 -17.38 -21.25 -12.13
N THR A 125 -16.90 -22.08 -13.06
CA THR A 125 -16.33 -23.41 -12.81
C THR A 125 -14.81 -23.39 -12.64
N SER A 126 -14.18 -22.24 -12.90
CA SER A 126 -12.72 -22.09 -12.75
C SER A 126 -12.30 -22.03 -11.28
N PRO A 127 -11.17 -22.66 -10.92
CA PRO A 127 -10.63 -22.59 -9.57
C PRO A 127 -10.20 -21.16 -9.25
N THR A 128 -10.49 -20.70 -8.03
CA THR A 128 -10.21 -19.32 -7.61
C THR A 128 -8.71 -19.02 -7.45
N SER A 129 -7.85 -20.05 -7.42
CA SER A 129 -6.39 -19.89 -7.48
C SER A 129 -5.87 -19.16 -8.73
N ARG A 130 -6.68 -19.11 -9.80
CA ARG A 130 -6.35 -18.40 -11.06
C ARG A 130 -6.75 -16.93 -11.06
N LEU A 131 -7.50 -16.49 -10.06
CA LEU A 131 -7.97 -15.11 -9.98
C LEU A 131 -6.83 -14.18 -9.55
N HIS A 132 -6.69 -13.06 -10.27
CA HIS A 132 -5.81 -11.98 -9.85
C HIS A 132 -6.37 -11.25 -8.63
N HIS A 133 -5.53 -10.48 -7.96
CA HIS A 133 -5.90 -9.74 -6.75
C HIS A 133 -7.14 -8.84 -6.96
N LEU A 134 -7.16 -8.04 -8.03
CA LEU A 134 -8.33 -7.22 -8.37
C LEU A 134 -9.60 -8.05 -8.52
N ASP A 135 -9.54 -9.20 -9.23
CA ASP A 135 -10.71 -10.04 -9.45
C ASP A 135 -11.28 -10.54 -8.11
N ARG A 136 -10.42 -10.95 -7.19
CA ARG A 136 -10.82 -11.35 -5.83
C ARG A 136 -11.51 -10.22 -5.09
N LEU A 137 -10.98 -8.98 -5.17
CA LEU A 137 -11.60 -7.80 -4.57
C LEU A 137 -13.00 -7.53 -5.16
N LEU A 138 -13.11 -7.44 -6.48
CA LEU A 138 -14.38 -7.18 -7.16
C LEU A 138 -15.42 -8.27 -6.85
N LEU A 139 -15.01 -9.53 -6.92
CA LEU A 139 -15.88 -10.67 -6.63
C LEU A 139 -16.33 -10.72 -5.17
N SER A 140 -15.48 -10.31 -4.22
CA SER A 140 -15.87 -10.23 -2.80
C SER A 140 -16.97 -9.19 -2.56
N ILE A 141 -16.89 -8.04 -3.25
CA ILE A 141 -17.92 -7.00 -3.19
C ILE A 141 -19.25 -7.52 -3.76
N VAL A 142 -19.21 -8.15 -4.94
CA VAL A 142 -20.40 -8.72 -5.57
C VAL A 142 -21.03 -9.82 -4.70
N ARG A 143 -20.19 -10.66 -4.08
CA ARG A 143 -20.62 -11.69 -3.12
C ARG A 143 -21.34 -11.09 -1.93
N ALA A 144 -20.80 -10.02 -1.34
CA ALA A 144 -21.45 -9.33 -0.22
C ALA A 144 -22.82 -8.77 -0.61
N VAL A 145 -22.94 -8.18 -1.80
CA VAL A 145 -24.24 -7.68 -2.31
C VAL A 145 -25.23 -8.81 -2.54
N ASP A 146 -24.82 -9.95 -3.14
CA ASP A 146 -25.72 -11.13 -3.33
C ASP A 146 -26.16 -11.72 -1.99
N GLN A 147 -25.38 -11.55 -0.94
CA GLN A 147 -25.73 -11.97 0.42
C GLN A 147 -26.62 -11.00 1.18
N GLY A 148 -27.00 -9.90 0.56
CA GLY A 148 -27.92 -8.91 1.11
C GLY A 148 -27.25 -7.82 1.92
N ALA A 149 -26.04 -7.40 1.54
CA ALA A 149 -25.37 -6.29 2.18
C ALA A 149 -26.23 -5.02 2.18
N GLN A 150 -26.35 -4.40 3.35
CA GLN A 150 -26.92 -3.06 3.56
C GLN A 150 -25.81 -2.03 3.73
N LEU A 151 -24.69 -2.46 4.31
CA LEU A 151 -23.47 -1.68 4.48
C LEU A 151 -22.26 -2.55 4.13
N ILE A 152 -21.39 -2.04 3.30
CA ILE A 152 -20.08 -2.63 3.04
C ILE A 152 -19.01 -1.68 3.58
N VAL A 153 -18.19 -2.19 4.48
CA VAL A 153 -17.01 -1.49 5.01
C VAL A 153 -15.80 -1.99 4.24
N LEU A 154 -15.10 -1.07 3.58
CA LEU A 154 -13.95 -1.33 2.72
C LEU A 154 -12.70 -0.78 3.40
N ASP A 155 -11.68 -1.64 3.61
CA ASP A 155 -10.44 -1.27 4.30
C ASP A 155 -9.23 -1.48 3.40
N ASP A 156 -8.49 -0.38 3.14
CA ASP A 156 -7.27 -0.32 2.33
C ASP A 156 -7.38 -0.99 0.93
N MET A 157 -8.53 -0.83 0.26
CA MET A 157 -8.87 -1.52 -1.00
C MET A 157 -8.00 -1.10 -2.20
N THR A 158 -7.39 0.09 -2.16
CA THR A 158 -6.52 0.55 -3.27
C THR A 158 -5.10 0.05 -3.17
N LYS A 159 -4.73 -0.57 -2.04
CA LYS A 159 -3.38 -1.08 -1.81
C LYS A 159 -3.01 -2.16 -2.84
N GLY A 160 -1.94 -1.93 -3.60
CA GLY A 160 -1.46 -2.86 -4.62
C GLY A 160 -2.20 -2.79 -5.96
N LEU A 161 -3.17 -1.88 -6.12
CA LEU A 161 -3.87 -1.67 -7.39
C LEU A 161 -3.21 -0.56 -8.22
N ASN A 162 -3.14 -0.77 -9.53
CA ASN A 162 -2.78 0.29 -10.48
C ASN A 162 -3.99 1.16 -10.86
N VAL A 163 -3.73 2.29 -11.54
CA VAL A 163 -4.77 3.27 -11.89
C VAL A 163 -5.97 2.66 -12.66
N PRO A 164 -5.79 1.87 -13.74
CA PRO A 164 -6.92 1.21 -14.41
C PRO A 164 -7.71 0.27 -13.50
N GLN A 165 -7.04 -0.44 -12.60
CA GLN A 165 -7.67 -1.34 -11.63
C GLN A 165 -8.50 -0.56 -10.61
N ILE A 166 -8.02 0.59 -10.13
CA ILE A 166 -8.76 1.49 -9.25
C ILE A 166 -10.02 1.99 -9.96
N HIS A 167 -9.93 2.38 -11.24
CA HIS A 167 -11.10 2.79 -12.01
C HIS A 167 -12.14 1.66 -12.14
N SER A 168 -11.71 0.42 -12.32
CA SER A 168 -12.61 -0.74 -12.36
C SER A 168 -13.29 -0.94 -11.00
N LEU A 169 -12.55 -0.79 -9.90
CA LEU A 169 -13.10 -0.85 -8.54
C LEU A 169 -14.14 0.26 -8.32
N LEU A 170 -13.81 1.51 -8.68
CA LEU A 170 -14.73 2.66 -8.54
C LEU A 170 -16.01 2.48 -9.35
N ALA A 171 -15.92 1.96 -10.58
CA ALA A 171 -17.08 1.66 -11.41
C ALA A 171 -18.01 0.65 -10.74
N LEU A 172 -17.46 -0.43 -10.17
CA LEU A 172 -18.25 -1.41 -9.43
C LEU A 172 -18.90 -0.80 -8.18
N LEU A 173 -18.14 -0.01 -7.40
CA LEU A 173 -18.66 0.63 -6.18
C LEU A 173 -19.80 1.62 -6.52
N GLY A 174 -19.71 2.32 -7.67
CA GLY A 174 -20.80 3.14 -8.18
C GLY A 174 -22.09 2.33 -8.41
N LEU A 175 -21.99 1.18 -9.08
CA LEU A 175 -23.13 0.27 -9.28
C LEU A 175 -23.71 -0.27 -7.96
N VAL A 176 -22.85 -0.54 -6.98
CA VAL A 176 -23.26 -1.01 -5.65
C VAL A 176 -24.03 0.09 -4.91
N LYS A 177 -23.52 1.32 -4.95
CA LYS A 177 -24.17 2.51 -4.38
C LYS A 177 -25.55 2.76 -5.01
N GLU A 178 -25.68 2.68 -6.34
CA GLU A 178 -26.94 2.84 -7.07
C GLU A 178 -27.99 1.78 -6.69
N ARG A 179 -27.55 0.60 -6.24
CA ARG A 179 -28.43 -0.45 -5.72
C ARG A 179 -28.88 -0.22 -4.27
N GLY A 180 -28.53 0.91 -3.69
CA GLY A 180 -28.93 1.31 -2.34
C GLY A 180 -28.08 0.72 -1.21
N VAL A 181 -26.93 0.09 -1.52
CA VAL A 181 -25.99 -0.37 -0.49
C VAL A 181 -25.16 0.81 -0.01
N ALA A 182 -25.08 0.99 1.31
CA ALA A 182 -24.21 2.00 1.91
C ALA A 182 -22.75 1.55 1.87
N LEU A 183 -21.84 2.49 1.64
CA LEU A 183 -20.40 2.24 1.58
C LEU A 183 -19.67 3.07 2.63
N LEU A 184 -18.86 2.43 3.46
CA LEU A 184 -17.91 3.06 4.35
C LEU A 184 -16.50 2.69 3.89
N ILE A 185 -15.76 3.65 3.36
CA ILE A 185 -14.45 3.41 2.75
C ILE A 185 -13.37 3.99 3.66
N ALA A 186 -12.57 3.13 4.26
CA ALA A 186 -11.41 3.50 5.04
C ALA A 186 -10.15 3.16 4.24
N ASP A 187 -9.69 4.11 3.44
CA ASP A 187 -8.50 3.90 2.62
C ASP A 187 -7.44 4.98 2.93
N ASN A 188 -6.20 4.70 2.56
CA ASN A 188 -5.18 5.72 2.57
C ASN A 188 -5.65 6.90 1.70
N TRP A 189 -5.30 8.13 2.15
CA TRP A 189 -5.71 9.31 1.41
C TRP A 189 -5.32 9.20 -0.05
N SER A 190 -6.31 8.94 -0.88
CA SER A 190 -6.22 9.09 -2.32
C SER A 190 -7.47 9.85 -2.76
N ASN A 191 -7.33 10.80 -3.64
CA ASN A 191 -8.45 11.52 -4.23
C ASN A 191 -9.37 10.59 -5.07
N TRP A 192 -9.06 9.29 -5.13
CA TRP A 192 -9.78 8.32 -5.95
C TRP A 192 -11.24 8.18 -5.57
N PHE A 193 -11.53 8.15 -4.28
CA PHE A 193 -12.91 8.00 -3.80
C PHE A 193 -13.67 9.32 -3.69
N GLU A 194 -13.01 10.46 -3.91
CA GLU A 194 -13.64 11.78 -3.86
C GLU A 194 -14.89 11.87 -4.76
N PRO A 195 -14.86 11.44 -6.05
CA PRO A 195 -16.03 11.51 -6.90
C PRO A 195 -17.20 10.60 -6.48
N LEU A 196 -16.94 9.53 -5.74
CA LEU A 196 -17.93 8.58 -5.27
C LEU A 196 -18.54 8.98 -3.93
N SER A 197 -17.79 9.72 -3.11
CA SER A 197 -18.11 10.01 -1.72
C SER A 197 -19.13 11.14 -1.58
N ASP A 198 -20.19 10.90 -0.82
CA ASP A 198 -21.15 11.94 -0.42
C ASP A 198 -20.67 12.73 0.80
N CYS A 199 -19.81 12.09 1.61
CA CYS A 199 -19.18 12.72 2.75
C CYS A 199 -17.76 12.19 2.93
N ILE A 200 -16.82 13.10 3.26
CA ILE A 200 -15.46 12.74 3.65
C ILE A 200 -15.29 13.06 5.13
N LEU A 201 -14.88 12.06 5.90
CA LEU A 201 -14.54 12.18 7.31
C LEU A 201 -13.03 12.32 7.46
N LEU A 202 -12.59 13.39 8.10
CA LEU A 202 -11.18 13.55 8.45
C LEU A 202 -10.98 13.07 9.89
N CYS A 203 -10.21 12.00 10.03
CA CYS A 203 -9.89 11.39 11.32
C CYS A 203 -8.50 11.81 11.79
N GLN A 204 -8.41 12.20 13.07
CA GLN A 204 -7.16 12.49 13.75
C GLN A 204 -7.27 12.06 15.21
N ASP A 205 -6.19 11.47 15.76
CA ASP A 205 -6.08 11.08 17.16
C ASP A 205 -7.27 10.26 17.70
N GLY A 206 -7.86 9.42 16.86
CA GLY A 206 -8.99 8.57 17.21
C GLY A 206 -10.36 9.27 17.24
N CYS A 207 -10.45 10.48 16.72
CA CYS A 207 -11.70 11.26 16.64
C CYS A 207 -12.00 11.66 15.19
N ILE A 208 -13.29 11.91 14.90
CA ILE A 208 -13.70 12.55 13.64
C ILE A 208 -13.58 14.07 13.85
N GLU A 209 -12.51 14.67 13.31
CA GLU A 209 -12.27 16.10 13.45
C GLU A 209 -13.21 16.93 12.57
N ARG A 210 -13.44 16.46 11.34
CA ARG A 210 -14.25 17.17 10.34
C ARG A 210 -15.09 16.21 9.51
N LYS A 211 -16.25 16.71 9.08
CA LYS A 211 -17.14 16.07 8.09
C LYS A 211 -17.32 17.03 6.93
N ILE A 212 -16.98 16.59 5.73
CA ILE A 212 -17.05 17.39 4.50
C ILE A 212 -18.11 16.77 3.61
N TYR A 213 -19.26 17.44 3.47
CA TYR A 213 -20.38 17.02 2.61
C TYR A 213 -20.30 17.66 1.22
N ASP A 214 -19.85 18.91 1.12
CA ASP A 214 -19.68 19.61 -0.16
C ASP A 214 -18.20 19.74 -0.46
N GLN A 215 -17.69 18.86 -1.32
CA GLN A 215 -16.31 18.81 -1.75
C GLN A 215 -16.00 19.88 -2.81
N THR A 216 -17.04 20.44 -3.44
CA THR A 216 -16.88 21.42 -4.53
C THR A 216 -16.61 22.83 -4.03
N SER A 217 -16.99 23.11 -2.78
CA SER A 217 -16.82 24.44 -2.20
C SER A 217 -15.33 24.82 -2.09
N PRO A 218 -14.97 26.09 -2.37
CA PRO A 218 -13.57 26.56 -2.26
C PRO A 218 -12.97 26.32 -0.87
N ARG A 219 -13.81 26.43 0.19
CA ARG A 219 -13.39 26.21 1.57
C ARG A 219 -13.08 24.73 1.84
N SER A 220 -13.90 23.82 1.35
CA SER A 220 -13.68 22.38 1.49
C SER A 220 -12.45 21.93 0.71
N ARG A 221 -12.29 22.42 -0.54
CA ARG A 221 -11.08 22.15 -1.33
C ARG A 221 -9.83 22.66 -0.65
N ALA A 222 -9.85 23.85 -0.08
CA ALA A 222 -8.72 24.39 0.67
C ALA A 222 -8.40 23.56 1.92
N LEU A 223 -9.42 23.05 2.63
CA LEU A 223 -9.25 22.15 3.77
C LEU A 223 -8.67 20.80 3.34
N LEU A 224 -9.23 20.19 2.30
CA LEU A 224 -8.72 18.94 1.73
C LEU A 224 -7.30 19.12 1.21
N GLN A 225 -7.02 20.21 0.50
CA GLN A 225 -5.68 20.55 0.06
C GLN A 225 -4.72 20.79 1.22
N LYS A 226 -5.13 21.48 2.29
CA LYS A 226 -4.31 21.66 3.48
C LYS A 226 -4.02 20.30 4.14
N TRP A 227 -5.03 19.46 4.29
CA TRP A 227 -4.90 18.11 4.82
C TRP A 227 -3.95 17.24 3.99
N THR A 228 -3.93 17.45 2.67
CA THR A 228 -2.96 16.83 1.74
C THR A 228 -1.68 17.63 1.61
N GLN A 229 -1.69 18.98 1.82
CA GLN A 229 -0.54 19.88 1.65
C GLN A 229 0.36 20.00 2.87
N ASP A 230 -0.13 19.66 4.05
CA ASP A 230 0.79 19.32 5.15
C ASP A 230 1.77 18.23 4.72
N ALA A 231 1.58 17.75 3.51
CA ALA A 231 2.25 16.75 2.71
C ALA A 231 3.06 17.24 1.53
N LYS A 232 2.95 18.47 1.09
CA LYS A 232 3.82 18.89 0.01
C LYS A 232 5.24 19.08 0.55
N PRO A 233 6.23 18.38 -0.01
CA PRO A 233 7.63 18.72 0.25
C PRO A 233 7.84 20.17 -0.19
N GLU A 234 8.56 20.93 0.62
CA GLU A 234 9.07 22.22 0.22
C GLU A 234 9.76 22.12 -1.14
N ALA A 235 9.52 23.12 -1.97
CA ALA A 235 9.98 23.19 -3.35
C ALA A 235 11.45 22.79 -3.50
N LYS A 236 11.74 22.10 -4.59
CA LYS A 236 13.08 21.74 -5.06
C LYS A 236 14.09 22.83 -4.70
N THR A 237 14.94 22.56 -3.74
CA THR A 237 16.18 23.31 -3.60
C THR A 237 17.03 22.99 -4.82
N ASP A 238 17.28 23.96 -5.66
CA ASP A 238 18.28 23.91 -6.72
C ASP A 238 19.65 23.67 -6.07
N THR A 239 19.93 22.40 -5.77
CA THR A 239 21.25 21.99 -5.33
C THR A 239 22.17 21.96 -6.54
N ALA A 240 23.29 22.67 -6.43
CA ALA A 240 24.33 22.78 -7.42
C ALA A 240 24.60 21.43 -8.09
N LYS A 241 24.46 21.38 -9.42
CA LYS A 241 24.66 20.17 -10.24
C LYS A 241 26.08 19.66 -10.04
N PRO A 242 26.30 18.47 -9.45
CA PRO A 242 27.59 17.81 -9.57
C PRO A 242 27.82 17.48 -11.05
N LYS A 243 29.06 17.41 -11.48
CA LYS A 243 29.45 17.02 -12.85
C LYS A 243 28.72 15.71 -13.20
N ALA A 244 27.89 15.78 -14.24
CA ALA A 244 26.97 14.70 -14.60
C ALA A 244 27.73 13.46 -15.09
N GLU A 245 27.96 12.50 -14.18
CA GLU A 245 28.35 11.16 -14.54
C GLU A 245 27.07 10.44 -15.02
N THR A 246 27.08 9.92 -16.25
CA THR A 246 25.92 9.20 -16.79
C THR A 246 25.99 7.74 -16.37
N ILE A 247 24.92 7.22 -15.81
CA ILE A 247 24.74 5.81 -15.47
C ILE A 247 23.81 5.19 -16.51
N THR A 248 24.27 4.16 -17.21
CA THR A 248 23.46 3.42 -18.17
C THR A 248 23.28 1.99 -17.68
N ILE A 249 22.05 1.54 -17.60
CA ILE A 249 21.69 0.17 -17.28
C ILE A 249 20.96 -0.40 -18.49
N THR A 250 21.48 -1.48 -19.03
CA THR A 250 20.83 -2.17 -20.12
C THR A 250 20.16 -3.42 -19.57
N LEU A 251 18.83 -3.46 -19.65
CA LEU A 251 18.00 -4.60 -19.31
C LEU A 251 17.64 -5.36 -20.58
N GLU A 252 17.72 -6.68 -20.54
CA GLU A 252 17.22 -7.54 -21.61
C GLU A 252 16.00 -8.31 -21.10
N TYR A 253 14.79 -7.89 -21.52
CA TYR A 253 13.52 -8.49 -21.12
C TYR A 253 12.75 -8.96 -22.36
N ALA A 254 12.31 -10.23 -22.36
CA ALA A 254 11.55 -10.84 -23.45
C ALA A 254 12.16 -10.65 -24.87
N GLY A 255 13.50 -10.62 -24.95
CA GLY A 255 14.23 -10.42 -26.21
C GLY A 255 14.35 -8.95 -26.64
N VAL A 256 13.85 -8.02 -25.85
CA VAL A 256 14.00 -6.58 -26.08
C VAL A 256 15.11 -6.03 -25.18
N THR A 257 16.06 -5.33 -25.78
CA THR A 257 17.16 -4.67 -25.07
C THR A 257 16.79 -3.23 -24.78
N MET A 258 16.70 -2.86 -23.52
CA MET A 258 16.27 -1.54 -23.07
C MET A 258 17.41 -0.82 -22.34
N PRO A 259 18.06 0.15 -22.96
CA PRO A 259 19.06 0.99 -22.30
C PRO A 259 18.38 2.08 -21.49
N LEU A 260 18.49 2.02 -20.18
CA LEU A 260 18.04 3.04 -19.25
C LEU A 260 19.21 3.96 -18.90
N ARG A 261 19.08 5.26 -19.18
CA ARG A 261 20.13 6.26 -18.91
C ARG A 261 19.69 7.22 -17.85
N PHE A 262 20.52 7.40 -16.85
CA PHE A 262 20.28 8.27 -15.70
C PHE A 262 21.43 9.25 -15.49
N GLU A 263 21.12 10.45 -15.04
CA GLU A 263 22.12 11.40 -14.54
C GLU A 263 22.41 11.07 -13.06
N ALA A 264 23.69 11.13 -12.68
CA ALA A 264 24.06 10.89 -11.28
C ALA A 264 23.42 11.93 -10.34
N GLY A 265 22.92 11.48 -9.19
CA GLY A 265 22.28 12.35 -8.22
C GLY A 265 20.85 12.75 -8.57
N THR A 266 20.18 12.02 -9.47
CA THR A 266 18.78 12.28 -9.83
C THR A 266 17.85 11.19 -9.34
N ALA A 267 16.58 11.52 -9.13
CA ALA A 267 15.50 10.57 -8.92
C ALA A 267 14.76 10.32 -10.23
N VAL A 268 14.64 9.06 -10.62
CA VAL A 268 13.98 8.64 -11.86
C VAL A 268 12.87 7.64 -11.54
N LEU A 269 11.70 7.85 -12.12
CA LEU A 269 10.56 6.95 -12.01
C LEU A 269 10.51 6.05 -13.25
N LEU A 270 10.59 4.74 -13.06
CA LEU A 270 10.19 3.74 -14.04
C LEU A 270 8.77 3.33 -13.72
N SER A 271 7.82 3.72 -14.58
CA SER A 271 6.41 3.44 -14.37
C SER A 271 5.87 2.52 -15.45
N SER A 272 4.97 1.62 -15.07
CA SER A 272 4.19 0.80 -15.99
C SER A 272 2.77 0.62 -15.47
N TYR A 273 1.80 0.52 -16.37
CA TYR A 273 0.44 0.09 -16.02
C TYR A 273 0.35 -1.43 -15.83
N ASP A 274 1.33 -2.17 -16.35
CA ASP A 274 1.42 -3.62 -16.19
C ASP A 274 2.43 -3.96 -15.08
N GLU A 275 1.91 -4.46 -13.96
CA GLU A 275 2.73 -4.88 -12.83
C GLU A 275 3.70 -6.02 -13.19
N GLN A 276 3.32 -6.89 -14.15
CA GLN A 276 4.19 -7.98 -14.59
C GLN A 276 5.45 -7.47 -15.29
N VAL A 277 5.35 -6.35 -16.02
CA VAL A 277 6.50 -5.71 -16.66
C VAL A 277 7.45 -5.14 -15.60
N LEU A 278 6.91 -4.43 -14.60
CA LEU A 278 7.72 -3.90 -13.49
C LEU A 278 8.36 -5.02 -12.67
N HIS A 279 7.59 -6.06 -12.36
CA HIS A 279 8.12 -7.22 -11.65
C HIS A 279 9.19 -7.95 -12.46
N GLY A 280 9.00 -8.09 -13.77
CA GLY A 280 10.01 -8.62 -14.69
C GLY A 280 11.31 -7.81 -14.67
N CYS A 281 11.22 -6.49 -14.75
CA CYS A 281 12.38 -5.60 -14.61
C CYS A 281 13.06 -5.76 -13.24
N TRP A 282 12.29 -5.85 -12.16
CA TRP A 282 12.79 -6.10 -10.82
C TRP A 282 13.53 -7.43 -10.69
N GLN A 283 12.96 -8.50 -11.24
CA GLN A 283 13.60 -9.83 -11.28
C GLN A 283 14.92 -9.81 -12.04
N LEU A 284 15.01 -9.09 -13.17
CA LEU A 284 16.26 -8.94 -13.91
C LEU A 284 17.36 -8.25 -13.08
N LEU A 285 16.99 -7.32 -12.22
CA LEU A 285 17.93 -6.64 -11.32
C LEU A 285 18.36 -7.51 -10.13
N THR A 286 17.53 -8.46 -9.71
CA THR A 286 17.74 -9.20 -8.45
C THR A 286 18.17 -10.65 -8.64
N GLN A 287 17.89 -11.29 -9.79
CA GLN A 287 18.22 -12.69 -10.04
C GLN A 287 19.68 -12.89 -10.44
N GLU A 288 20.27 -14.01 -9.98
CA GLU A 288 21.68 -14.36 -10.23
C GLU A 288 22.05 -14.67 -11.67
N LYS A 289 21.07 -14.91 -12.54
CA LYS A 289 21.27 -15.27 -13.96
C LYS A 289 20.74 -14.21 -14.92
N SER A 290 20.59 -12.98 -14.47
CA SER A 290 20.03 -11.93 -15.31
C SER A 290 21.03 -11.48 -16.41
N ARG A 291 20.49 -11.15 -17.58
CA ARG A 291 21.25 -10.54 -18.67
C ARG A 291 21.18 -9.01 -18.55
N CYS A 292 21.74 -8.48 -17.48
CA CYS A 292 21.86 -7.04 -17.30
C CYS A 292 23.31 -6.60 -17.50
N THR A 293 23.50 -5.47 -18.13
CA THR A 293 24.79 -4.79 -18.16
C THR A 293 24.66 -3.44 -17.49
N LEU A 294 25.61 -3.13 -16.62
CA LEU A 294 25.69 -1.86 -15.94
C LEU A 294 26.89 -1.09 -16.43
N GLN A 295 26.69 0.11 -16.94
CA GLN A 295 27.74 1.03 -17.35
C GLN A 295 27.67 2.29 -16.49
N ILE A 296 28.80 2.65 -15.85
CA ILE A 296 28.95 3.88 -15.09
C ILE A 296 30.09 4.68 -15.73
N GLY A 297 29.74 5.78 -16.38
CA GLY A 297 30.66 6.52 -17.24
C GLY A 297 31.16 5.63 -18.38
N GLU A 298 32.48 5.52 -18.56
CA GLU A 298 33.11 4.66 -19.61
C GLU A 298 33.30 3.20 -19.19
N LYS A 299 33.02 2.85 -17.93
CA LYS A 299 33.28 1.50 -17.39
C LYS A 299 32.04 0.64 -17.43
N THR A 300 32.11 -0.46 -18.17
CA THR A 300 31.12 -1.53 -18.10
C THR A 300 31.46 -2.47 -16.94
N LEU A 301 30.51 -2.68 -16.06
CA LEU A 301 30.65 -3.52 -14.87
C LEU A 301 29.99 -4.87 -15.11
N PRO A 302 30.65 -5.99 -14.79
CA PRO A 302 30.03 -7.30 -14.87
C PRO A 302 28.91 -7.40 -13.83
N PHE A 303 27.77 -7.95 -14.24
CA PHE A 303 26.62 -8.15 -13.39
C PHE A 303 26.28 -9.64 -13.28
N ARG A 304 26.44 -10.20 -12.10
CA ARG A 304 26.15 -11.61 -11.79
C ARG A 304 25.22 -11.78 -10.60
N GLY A 305 24.37 -10.77 -10.34
CA GLY A 305 23.40 -10.79 -9.25
C GLY A 305 23.71 -9.83 -8.09
N LEU A 306 22.98 -9.96 -6.99
CA LEU A 306 23.00 -9.04 -5.85
C LEU A 306 24.39 -8.84 -5.20
N ALA A 307 25.25 -9.87 -5.24
CA ALA A 307 26.60 -9.77 -4.67
C ALA A 307 27.47 -8.76 -5.41
N ASP A 308 27.39 -8.73 -6.74
CA ASP A 308 28.11 -7.77 -7.57
C ASP A 308 27.56 -6.37 -7.44
N LEU A 309 26.22 -6.22 -7.30
CA LEU A 309 25.58 -4.94 -7.03
C LEU A 309 26.18 -4.27 -5.79
N ARG A 310 26.31 -5.00 -4.68
CA ARG A 310 26.88 -4.47 -3.44
C ARG A 310 28.33 -4.01 -3.60
N ARG A 311 29.16 -4.78 -4.34
CA ARG A 311 30.57 -4.41 -4.62
C ARG A 311 30.67 -3.09 -5.35
N HIS A 312 29.72 -2.81 -6.25
CA HIS A 312 29.68 -1.58 -7.02
C HIS A 312 28.88 -0.45 -6.34
N ARG A 313 28.47 -0.64 -5.08
CA ARG A 313 27.66 0.30 -4.31
C ARG A 313 26.28 0.53 -4.94
N ILE A 314 25.71 -0.51 -5.50
CA ILE A 314 24.33 -0.51 -5.97
C ILE A 314 23.51 -1.25 -4.94
N ALA A 315 22.39 -0.64 -4.56
CA ALA A 315 21.48 -1.18 -3.57
C ALA A 315 20.11 -1.41 -4.19
N VAL A 316 19.37 -2.36 -3.62
CA VAL A 316 18.00 -2.68 -3.98
C VAL A 316 17.16 -2.68 -2.71
N TRP A 317 15.95 -2.12 -2.82
CA TRP A 317 14.97 -2.12 -1.73
C TRP A 317 13.63 -2.57 -2.28
N ASP A 318 13.16 -3.73 -1.81
CA ASP A 318 11.88 -4.30 -2.15
C ASP A 318 10.83 -3.90 -1.10
N GLY A 319 9.79 -3.17 -1.51
CA GLY A 319 8.68 -2.76 -0.65
C GLY A 319 7.64 -3.84 -0.45
N THR A 320 7.67 -4.90 -1.28
CA THR A 320 6.72 -6.02 -1.19
C THR A 320 7.25 -7.19 -0.38
N ALA A 321 8.53 -7.15 0.05
CA ALA A 321 9.16 -8.25 0.76
C ALA A 321 8.49 -8.49 2.13
N GLU A 322 7.95 -9.68 2.32
CA GLU A 322 7.54 -10.24 3.61
C GLU A 322 8.51 -11.37 4.00
N PRO A 323 8.98 -11.42 5.22
CA PRO A 323 8.77 -10.54 6.38
C PRO A 323 9.45 -9.18 6.23
N PRO A 324 9.07 -8.20 7.05
CA PRO A 324 9.60 -6.83 6.95
C PRO A 324 11.13 -6.83 6.90
N ALA A 325 11.68 -5.94 6.08
CA ALA A 325 13.12 -5.84 5.83
C ALA A 325 14.00 -5.59 7.08
N LEU A 326 13.38 -5.52 8.26
CA LEU A 326 14.05 -5.46 9.57
C LEU A 326 14.19 -6.87 10.14
N GLN A 327 15.40 -7.15 10.63
CA GLN A 327 15.70 -8.40 11.34
C GLN A 327 15.31 -8.24 12.81
N GLU A 328 14.34 -9.02 13.27
CA GLU A 328 13.78 -8.95 14.63
C GLU A 328 14.82 -9.25 15.72
N ASN A 329 15.80 -10.10 15.42
CA ASN A 329 16.88 -10.48 16.35
C ASN A 329 17.98 -9.44 16.49
N LEU A 330 17.91 -8.33 15.72
CA LEU A 330 18.90 -7.26 15.73
C LEU A 330 18.29 -5.98 16.32
N THR A 331 19.12 -5.22 17.02
CA THR A 331 18.74 -3.87 17.47
C THR A 331 18.48 -2.96 16.26
N LEU A 332 17.76 -1.85 16.46
CA LEU A 332 17.54 -0.87 15.39
C LEU A 332 18.85 -0.32 14.82
N GLN A 333 19.85 -0.09 15.67
CA GLN A 333 21.20 0.34 15.24
C GLN A 333 21.86 -0.70 14.32
N GLU A 334 21.81 -1.97 14.71
CA GLU A 334 22.37 -3.06 13.90
C GLU A 334 21.63 -3.21 12.58
N ASN A 335 20.30 -3.06 12.59
CA ASN A 335 19.48 -3.04 11.38
C ASN A 335 19.89 -1.91 10.42
N ILE A 336 20.15 -0.71 10.92
CA ILE A 336 20.62 0.43 10.12
C ILE A 336 22.00 0.12 9.51
N LEU A 337 22.91 -0.43 10.28
CA LEU A 337 24.30 -0.66 9.85
C LEU A 337 24.50 -1.93 9.01
N LEU A 338 23.51 -2.83 8.96
CA LEU A 338 23.61 -4.16 8.36
C LEU A 338 24.27 -4.18 6.97
N PRO A 339 23.86 -3.38 5.95
CA PRO A 339 24.51 -3.41 4.65
C PRO A 339 25.92 -2.78 4.66
N SER A 340 26.23 -1.96 5.66
CA SER A 340 27.52 -1.28 5.81
C SER A 340 28.55 -2.13 6.56
N MET A 341 28.15 -3.23 7.21
CA MET A 341 28.99 -4.04 8.09
C MET A 341 30.29 -4.51 7.42
N GLN A 342 30.24 -4.94 6.16
CA GLN A 342 31.43 -5.37 5.42
C GLN A 342 32.43 -4.23 5.15
N ARG A 343 31.98 -2.97 5.18
CA ARG A 343 32.81 -1.78 4.92
C ARG A 343 33.41 -1.20 6.21
N ILE A 344 32.67 -1.32 7.32
CA ILE A 344 33.03 -0.77 8.62
C ILE A 344 33.73 -1.79 9.52
N SER A 345 33.77 -3.06 9.13
CA SER A 345 34.47 -4.13 9.85
C SER A 345 35.57 -4.71 8.99
N ARG A 346 36.70 -4.98 9.61
CA ARG A 346 37.85 -5.69 9.02
C ARG A 346 38.11 -6.97 9.81
N CYS A 347 38.05 -8.10 9.16
CA CYS A 347 38.20 -9.41 9.80
C CYS A 347 37.28 -9.63 11.02
N GLY A 348 36.04 -9.12 10.96
CA GLY A 348 35.09 -9.21 12.07
C GLY A 348 35.23 -8.16 13.16
N PHE A 349 36.20 -7.26 13.07
CA PHE A 349 36.43 -6.20 14.05
C PHE A 349 36.06 -4.83 13.45
N PHE A 350 35.30 -4.03 14.20
CA PHE A 350 34.99 -2.66 13.81
C PHE A 350 36.21 -1.77 13.83
N GLU A 351 36.38 -0.94 12.80
CA GLU A 351 37.38 0.12 12.81
C GLU A 351 37.11 1.13 13.94
N ARG A 352 38.16 1.81 14.41
CA ARG A 352 38.06 2.76 15.54
C ARG A 352 36.98 3.86 15.29
N ALA A 353 36.88 4.35 14.06
CA ALA A 353 35.90 5.35 13.69
C ALA A 353 34.45 4.80 13.77
N ALA A 354 34.23 3.58 13.28
CA ALA A 354 32.94 2.90 13.37
C ALA A 354 32.53 2.64 14.83
N LYS A 355 33.49 2.22 15.68
CA LYS A 355 33.25 2.04 17.12
C LYS A 355 32.82 3.34 17.81
N ARG A 356 33.38 4.50 17.45
CA ARG A 356 32.95 5.80 18.00
C ARG A 356 31.52 6.12 17.65
N VAL A 357 31.12 5.97 16.37
CA VAL A 357 29.74 6.20 15.93
C VAL A 357 28.80 5.21 16.60
N PHE A 358 29.20 3.94 16.75
CA PHE A 358 28.38 2.92 17.37
C PHE A 358 28.12 3.18 18.86
N SER A 359 29.11 3.74 19.57
CA SER A 359 29.03 4.06 21.00
C SER A 359 28.45 5.45 21.30
N ASP A 360 28.24 6.27 20.31
CA ASP A 360 27.68 7.63 20.48
C ASP A 360 26.16 7.57 20.74
N ARG A 361 25.80 7.60 22.02
CA ARG A 361 24.41 7.53 22.47
C ARG A 361 23.58 8.74 22.04
N GLU A 362 24.18 9.93 21.98
CA GLU A 362 23.49 11.17 21.64
C GLU A 362 23.14 11.18 20.16
N PHE A 363 24.09 10.78 19.30
CA PHE A 363 23.89 10.59 17.88
C PHE A 363 22.72 9.62 17.57
N TRP A 364 22.68 8.46 18.24
CA TRP A 364 21.62 7.48 18.04
C TRP A 364 20.29 7.93 18.62
N ARG A 365 20.29 8.59 19.79
CA ARG A 365 19.05 9.11 20.40
C ARG A 365 18.31 10.10 19.49
N SER A 366 19.04 10.88 18.71
CA SER A 366 18.43 11.83 17.76
C SER A 366 17.89 11.19 16.49
N ARG A 367 18.35 9.97 16.15
CA ARG A 367 17.99 9.28 14.90
C ARG A 367 17.03 8.12 15.06
N LEU A 368 17.10 7.42 16.18
CA LEU A 368 16.20 6.30 16.41
C LEU A 368 14.77 6.81 16.59
N PRO A 369 13.79 6.12 15.99
CA PRO A 369 12.39 6.47 16.14
C PRO A 369 11.94 6.37 17.60
N GLY A 370 10.99 7.20 18.01
CA GLY A 370 10.40 7.18 19.34
C GLY A 370 9.60 5.89 19.59
N GLU A 371 9.45 5.52 20.86
CA GLU A 371 8.69 4.32 21.25
C GLU A 371 7.21 4.44 20.85
N THR A 372 6.68 5.65 20.82
CA THR A 372 5.26 5.96 20.51
C THR A 372 4.96 6.06 19.02
N GLU A 373 5.99 6.00 18.15
CA GLU A 373 5.76 6.06 16.70
C GLU A 373 5.14 4.75 16.19
N PRO A 374 4.30 4.79 15.13
CA PRO A 374 3.80 3.58 14.47
C PRO A 374 4.92 2.69 13.95
N ASP A 375 4.69 1.39 13.92
CA ASP A 375 5.70 0.43 13.46
C ASP A 375 6.05 0.62 11.98
N SER A 376 5.10 1.02 11.13
CA SER A 376 5.35 1.36 9.73
C SER A 376 6.29 2.57 9.58
N VAL A 377 6.09 3.61 10.39
CA VAL A 377 6.94 4.81 10.43
C VAL A 377 8.32 4.47 10.96
N LYS A 378 8.40 3.67 12.04
CA LYS A 378 9.69 3.18 12.59
C LYS A 378 10.46 2.41 11.53
N THR A 379 9.80 1.47 10.86
CA THR A 379 10.39 0.66 9.79
C THR A 379 10.90 1.53 8.65
N ALA A 380 10.09 2.47 8.15
CA ALA A 380 10.47 3.37 7.08
C ALA A 380 11.69 4.23 7.43
N ARG A 381 11.74 4.79 8.66
CA ARG A 381 12.90 5.58 9.13
C ARG A 381 14.17 4.74 9.22
N VAL A 382 14.08 3.55 9.81
CA VAL A 382 15.23 2.66 9.96
C VAL A 382 15.76 2.23 8.59
N LEU A 383 14.88 1.91 7.64
CA LEU A 383 15.26 1.56 6.27
C LEU A 383 15.84 2.76 5.51
N ALA A 384 15.27 3.95 5.67
CA ALA A 384 15.81 5.17 5.09
C ALA A 384 17.23 5.45 5.63
N ASP A 385 17.41 5.43 6.94
CA ASP A 385 18.73 5.62 7.56
C ASP A 385 19.71 4.54 7.14
N ARG A 386 19.31 3.29 6.98
CA ARG A 386 20.13 2.20 6.47
C ARG A 386 20.83 2.57 5.16
N TRP A 387 20.07 3.11 4.20
CA TRP A 387 20.60 3.47 2.90
C TRP A 387 21.34 4.80 2.90
N LEU A 388 20.98 5.74 3.75
CA LEU A 388 21.74 6.96 3.99
C LEU A 388 23.13 6.66 4.55
N PHE A 389 23.25 5.68 5.44
CA PHE A 389 24.55 5.22 5.98
C PHE A 389 25.36 4.42 4.96
N PHE A 390 24.71 3.54 4.21
CA PHE A 390 25.37 2.76 3.17
C PHE A 390 25.90 3.65 2.04
N HIS A 391 25.19 4.74 1.76
CA HIS A 391 25.50 5.71 0.70
C HIS A 391 25.78 5.03 -0.64
N PRO A 392 24.75 4.43 -1.28
CA PRO A 392 24.87 3.77 -2.57
C PRO A 392 25.18 4.79 -3.68
N ARG A 393 25.73 4.34 -4.80
CA ARG A 393 25.78 5.12 -6.05
C ARG A 393 24.43 5.14 -6.74
N VAL A 394 23.78 3.96 -6.77
CA VAL A 394 22.42 3.76 -7.30
C VAL A 394 21.63 3.00 -6.28
N LEU A 395 20.41 3.45 -6.02
CA LEU A 395 19.41 2.74 -5.21
C LEU A 395 18.17 2.47 -6.07
N PHE A 396 17.86 1.20 -6.26
CA PHE A 396 16.59 0.77 -6.83
C PHE A 396 15.56 0.54 -5.73
N ILE A 397 14.40 1.12 -5.87
CA ILE A 397 13.30 0.99 -4.93
C ILE A 397 12.09 0.43 -5.71
N TYR A 398 11.56 -0.71 -5.29
CA TYR A 398 10.45 -1.37 -5.95
C TYR A 398 9.20 -1.33 -5.06
N ASN A 399 8.12 -0.76 -5.59
CA ASN A 399 6.76 -0.77 -5.04
C ASN A 399 6.67 -0.36 -3.54
N VAL A 400 7.46 0.63 -3.13
CA VAL A 400 7.49 1.11 -1.75
C VAL A 400 6.47 2.22 -1.53
N PHE A 401 6.29 3.12 -2.51
CA PHE A 401 5.40 4.27 -2.38
C PHE A 401 3.93 3.88 -2.53
N SER A 402 3.60 2.99 -3.46
CA SER A 402 2.23 2.52 -3.67
C SER A 402 1.68 1.75 -2.47
N SER A 403 2.54 1.03 -1.74
CA SER A 403 2.15 0.27 -0.54
C SER A 403 2.16 1.08 0.76
N SER A 404 2.65 2.33 0.72
CA SER A 404 2.88 3.14 1.92
C SER A 404 1.73 4.11 2.19
N ASP A 405 1.47 4.35 3.49
CA ASP A 405 0.58 5.42 3.91
C ASP A 405 1.21 6.81 3.65
N TYR A 406 0.40 7.82 3.82
CA TYR A 406 0.78 9.20 3.62
C TYR A 406 2.00 9.65 4.47
N THR A 407 2.04 9.31 5.75
CA THR A 407 3.12 9.70 6.66
C THR A 407 4.44 9.04 6.25
N VAL A 408 4.38 7.77 5.90
CA VAL A 408 5.52 7.00 5.38
C VAL A 408 5.98 7.57 4.03
N ARG A 409 5.06 7.86 3.10
CA ARG A 409 5.39 8.49 1.81
C ARG A 409 6.18 9.79 1.97
N ARG A 410 5.80 10.64 2.92
CA ARG A 410 6.52 11.90 3.20
C ARG A 410 7.96 11.64 3.66
N ILE A 411 8.15 10.68 4.56
CA ILE A 411 9.49 10.27 5.02
C ILE A 411 10.32 9.76 3.85
N LEU A 412 9.73 8.93 3.00
CA LEU A 412 10.39 8.37 1.82
C LEU A 412 10.74 9.45 0.78
N GLN A 413 9.87 10.42 0.57
CA GLN A 413 10.15 11.56 -0.31
C GLN A 413 11.35 12.37 0.17
N GLN A 414 11.38 12.74 1.44
CA GLN A 414 12.50 13.44 2.04
C GLN A 414 13.78 12.62 1.93
N PHE A 415 13.70 11.33 2.22
CA PHE A 415 14.80 10.39 2.09
C PHE A 415 15.38 10.33 0.66
N VAL A 416 14.52 10.26 -0.37
CA VAL A 416 14.95 10.28 -1.79
C VAL A 416 15.67 11.58 -2.11
N GLN A 417 15.13 12.71 -1.67
CA GLN A 417 15.77 14.04 -1.87
C GLN A 417 17.13 14.12 -1.17
N ASP A 418 17.23 13.63 0.07
CA ASP A 418 18.49 13.62 0.82
C ASP A 418 19.56 12.75 0.16
N LEU A 419 19.17 11.60 -0.40
CA LEU A 419 20.06 10.74 -1.17
C LEU A 419 20.54 11.42 -2.46
N CYS A 420 19.64 12.04 -3.22
CA CYS A 420 19.98 12.73 -4.45
C CYS A 420 20.91 13.93 -4.17
N ALA A 421 20.65 14.69 -3.12
CA ALA A 421 21.53 15.78 -2.67
C ALA A 421 22.95 15.31 -2.32
N ARG A 422 23.10 14.05 -1.90
CA ARG A 422 24.40 13.40 -1.63
C ARG A 422 25.03 12.74 -2.86
N GLY A 423 24.41 12.88 -4.04
CA GLY A 423 24.91 12.31 -5.30
C GLY A 423 24.52 10.86 -5.57
N THR A 424 23.60 10.28 -4.80
CA THR A 424 23.02 8.97 -5.10
C THR A 424 21.95 9.10 -6.18
N THR A 425 21.98 8.26 -7.20
CA THR A 425 20.88 8.13 -8.16
C THR A 425 19.83 7.19 -7.60
N VAL A 426 18.58 7.63 -7.55
CA VAL A 426 17.47 6.80 -7.06
C VAL A 426 16.57 6.44 -8.22
N VAL A 427 16.33 5.15 -8.42
CA VAL A 427 15.45 4.61 -9.47
C VAL A 427 14.25 3.97 -8.78
N LEU A 428 13.08 4.59 -8.93
CA LEU A 428 11.81 4.10 -8.40
C LEU A 428 11.13 3.24 -9.45
N LEU A 429 10.81 2.01 -9.11
CA LEU A 429 9.97 1.12 -9.91
C LEU A 429 8.59 1.07 -9.25
N GLU A 430 7.66 1.82 -9.77
CA GLU A 430 6.32 1.96 -9.19
C GLU A 430 5.26 1.79 -10.28
N THR A 431 4.11 1.28 -9.92
CA THR A 431 2.94 1.33 -10.80
C THR A 431 2.63 2.78 -11.15
N ALA A 432 2.09 3.03 -12.34
CA ALA A 432 1.83 4.38 -12.84
C ALA A 432 0.88 5.16 -11.92
N ASP A 433 1.40 5.57 -10.78
CA ASP A 433 0.75 6.44 -9.79
C ASP A 433 1.36 7.84 -9.89
N HIS A 434 0.49 8.85 -9.91
CA HIS A 434 0.91 10.25 -9.98
C HIS A 434 1.64 10.75 -8.72
N SER A 435 1.62 9.99 -7.63
CA SER A 435 2.16 10.41 -6.33
C SER A 435 3.68 10.67 -6.36
N CYS A 436 4.43 9.91 -7.15
CA CYS A 436 5.88 10.05 -7.26
C CYS A 436 6.31 11.17 -8.21
N ARG A 437 5.46 11.59 -9.15
CA ARG A 437 5.81 12.59 -10.19
C ARG A 437 6.23 13.95 -9.64
N SER A 438 5.77 14.29 -8.46
CA SER A 438 6.02 15.62 -7.87
C SER A 438 7.47 15.85 -7.45
N PHE A 439 8.24 14.79 -7.19
CA PHE A 439 9.61 14.90 -6.65
C PHE A 439 10.67 14.19 -7.49
N VAL A 440 10.31 13.47 -8.55
CA VAL A 440 11.27 12.86 -9.48
C VAL A 440 11.72 13.83 -10.55
N ASN A 441 12.94 13.61 -11.07
CA ASN A 441 13.53 14.45 -12.11
C ASN A 441 13.13 14.02 -13.52
N ALA A 442 12.90 12.72 -13.71
CA ALA A 442 12.48 12.14 -14.98
C ALA A 442 11.54 10.94 -14.75
N GLU A 443 10.68 10.69 -15.71
CA GLU A 443 9.81 9.51 -15.77
C GLU A 443 10.06 8.77 -17.08
N ILE A 444 10.18 7.45 -16.99
CA ILE A 444 10.30 6.54 -18.12
C ILE A 444 9.13 5.55 -18.00
N SER A 445 8.21 5.59 -18.96
CA SER A 445 7.11 4.63 -19.06
C SER A 445 7.60 3.37 -19.79
N LEU A 446 7.36 2.20 -19.15
CA LEU A 446 7.72 0.88 -19.65
C LEU A 446 6.55 0.21 -20.33
#